data_ab41be9b7b85402433670c748dba5ff7
#
_entry.id   ab41be9b7b85402433670c748dba5ff7
#
_cell.length_a   1.000
_cell.length_b   1.000
_cell.length_c   1.000
_cell.angle_alpha   90.00
_cell.angle_beta   90.00
_cell.angle_gamma   90.00
#
_symmetry.space_group_name_H-M   'P 1'
#
loop_
_entity.id
_entity.type
_entity.pdbx_description
1 polymer ?
#
loop_
_entity_poly.entity_id
_entity_poly.type
_entity_poly.pdbx_seq_one_letter_code
_entity_poly.pdbx_strand_id
1 'polypeptide(L)'
;GTVDPADAWSKHGSSPGDVLVLTKPLGTGTIFAADMRHLAKGPWVSEALFQMARSNSDAVNIARDFTVHACTDITGFGLAGHCLEMTRPGVGIALQLGNVPVMNGADECLHALGITSSLNEANKLSSGLSGLNSDAEILFDPQTSGGLLFSVPEEEAEKLVLRLVGKGYSQASIVGRVTNSTGVQVFP
;
A
#
# COMPACT_ATOMS: atom_id res chain seq x y z
N GLY A 1 -0.50 -8.86 20.82
CA GLY A 1 -1.38 -7.90 21.49
C GLY A 1 -2.79 -8.45 21.65
N THR A 2 -3.62 -7.73 22.38
CA THR A 2 -5.05 -8.03 22.54
C THR A 2 -5.84 -6.82 22.06
N VAL A 3 -6.99 -7.06 21.42
CA VAL A 3 -7.93 -6.04 20.97
C VAL A 3 -9.35 -6.52 21.33
N ASP A 4 -10.24 -5.59 21.67
CA ASP A 4 -11.65 -5.93 21.76
C ASP A 4 -12.15 -6.35 20.38
N PRO A 5 -12.83 -7.51 20.24
CA PRO A 5 -13.37 -7.92 18.95
C PRO A 5 -14.28 -6.89 18.29
N ALA A 6 -14.96 -6.03 19.07
CA ALA A 6 -15.78 -4.94 18.55
C ALA A 6 -14.96 -3.80 17.91
N ASP A 7 -13.69 -3.65 18.30
CA ASP A 7 -12.78 -2.61 17.82
C ASP A 7 -11.83 -3.11 16.70
N ALA A 8 -11.93 -4.40 16.34
CA ALA A 8 -11.05 -5.01 15.34
C ALA A 8 -11.59 -4.79 13.93
N TRP A 9 -10.85 -4.08 13.10
CA TRP A 9 -11.16 -3.98 11.68
C TRP A 9 -10.79 -5.28 10.95
N SER A 10 -11.71 -5.76 10.11
CA SER A 10 -11.47 -6.91 9.24
C SER A 10 -10.95 -6.43 7.89
N LYS A 11 -10.18 -7.27 7.18
CA LYS A 11 -9.83 -7.03 5.78
C LYS A 11 -10.97 -7.30 4.79
N HIS A 12 -12.09 -7.88 5.25
CA HIS A 12 -13.22 -8.30 4.38
C HIS A 12 -14.46 -7.40 4.48
N GLY A 13 -14.38 -6.25 5.15
CA GLY A 13 -15.52 -5.35 5.37
C GLY A 13 -15.81 -4.35 4.23
N SER A 14 -14.91 -4.22 3.24
CA SER A 14 -15.03 -3.26 2.15
C SER A 14 -16.35 -3.38 1.39
N SER A 15 -16.91 -2.24 0.97
CA SER A 15 -18.14 -2.16 0.19
C SER A 15 -17.91 -1.40 -1.12
N PRO A 16 -18.57 -1.80 -2.24
CA PRO A 16 -18.51 -1.03 -3.48
C PRO A 16 -18.88 0.45 -3.26
N GLY A 17 -18.06 1.35 -3.79
CA GLY A 17 -18.13 2.79 -3.55
C GLY A 17 -17.14 3.32 -2.53
N ASP A 18 -16.56 2.45 -1.68
CA ASP A 18 -15.46 2.86 -0.82
C ASP A 18 -14.23 3.27 -1.63
N VAL A 19 -13.39 4.09 -1.03
CA VAL A 19 -12.07 4.41 -1.53
C VAL A 19 -10.98 3.85 -0.61
N LEU A 20 -9.81 3.63 -1.19
CA LEU A 20 -8.67 3.03 -0.50
C LEU A 20 -7.63 4.09 -0.18
N VAL A 21 -7.33 4.27 1.11
CA VAL A 21 -6.33 5.20 1.62
C VAL A 21 -5.10 4.43 2.10
N LEU A 22 -3.95 4.66 1.44
CA LEU A 22 -2.66 4.09 1.83
C LEU A 22 -1.87 5.10 2.67
N THR A 23 -1.34 4.67 3.82
CA THR A 23 -0.73 5.60 4.80
C THR A 23 0.75 5.86 4.60
N LYS A 24 1.51 4.93 4.00
CA LYS A 24 2.95 5.06 3.76
C LYS A 24 3.29 4.72 2.32
N PRO A 25 4.39 5.28 1.77
CA PRO A 25 4.85 4.96 0.42
C PRO A 25 5.39 3.54 0.33
N LEU A 26 5.42 3.00 -0.89
CA LEU A 26 6.01 1.71 -1.24
C LEU A 26 7.49 1.87 -1.64
N GLY A 27 8.25 0.76 -1.59
CA GLY A 27 9.62 0.71 -2.13
C GLY A 27 10.68 0.14 -1.20
N THR A 28 10.32 -0.31 0.02
CA THR A 28 11.33 -0.83 0.97
C THR A 28 12.06 -2.04 0.43
N GLY A 29 11.36 -3.00 -0.18
CA GLY A 29 11.97 -4.20 -0.72
C GLY A 29 12.97 -3.91 -1.83
N THR A 30 12.57 -3.07 -2.78
CA THR A 30 13.41 -2.63 -3.91
C THR A 30 14.63 -1.84 -3.45
N ILE A 31 14.47 -0.86 -2.54
CA ILE A 31 15.59 -0.07 -2.01
C ILE A 31 16.60 -0.96 -1.29
N PHE A 32 16.15 -1.88 -0.42
CA PHE A 32 17.07 -2.79 0.27
C PHE A 32 17.69 -3.85 -0.66
N ALA A 33 16.98 -4.27 -1.72
CA ALA A 33 17.56 -5.11 -2.75
C ALA A 33 18.71 -4.41 -3.51
N ALA A 34 18.59 -3.09 -3.73
CA ALA A 34 19.66 -2.27 -4.29
C ALA A 34 20.81 -2.04 -3.29
N ASP A 35 20.49 -1.81 -2.01
CA ASP A 35 21.48 -1.62 -0.95
C ASP A 35 22.37 -2.86 -0.77
N MET A 36 21.78 -4.05 -0.73
CA MET A 36 22.53 -5.31 -0.69
C MET A 36 23.48 -5.51 -1.88
N ARG A 37 23.25 -4.82 -3.00
CA ARG A 37 24.10 -4.81 -4.19
C ARG A 37 25.06 -3.61 -4.23
N HIS A 38 25.10 -2.79 -3.18
CA HIS A 38 25.87 -1.55 -3.08
C HIS A 38 25.52 -0.51 -4.16
N LEU A 39 24.27 -0.47 -4.61
CA LEU A 39 23.77 0.43 -5.65
C LEU A 39 22.78 1.47 -5.12
N ALA A 40 22.27 1.32 -3.88
CA ALA A 40 21.39 2.32 -3.28
C ALA A 40 22.17 3.55 -2.82
N LYS A 41 21.58 4.74 -3.01
CA LYS A 41 22.12 5.98 -2.45
C LYS A 41 21.74 6.05 -0.96
N GLY A 42 22.65 6.55 -0.11
CA GLY A 42 22.42 6.66 1.33
C GLY A 42 21.12 7.37 1.72
N PRO A 43 20.71 8.49 1.08
CA PRO A 43 19.42 9.13 1.36
C PRO A 43 18.20 8.23 1.13
N TRP A 44 18.21 7.33 0.13
CA TRP A 44 17.11 6.39 -0.12
C TRP A 44 16.95 5.37 1.00
N VAL A 45 18.11 4.81 1.45
CA VAL A 45 18.14 3.87 2.58
C VAL A 45 17.67 4.57 3.85
N SER A 46 18.10 5.81 4.08
CA SER A 46 17.68 6.60 5.25
C SER A 46 16.18 6.88 5.24
N GLU A 47 15.59 7.20 4.09
CA GLU A 47 14.13 7.37 3.96
C GLU A 47 13.39 6.05 4.23
N ALA A 48 13.85 4.95 3.64
CA ALA A 48 13.24 3.65 3.88
C ALA A 48 13.25 3.27 5.36
N LEU A 49 14.39 3.43 6.05
CA LEU A 49 14.52 3.21 7.50
C LEU A 49 13.58 4.12 8.30
N PHE A 50 13.46 5.40 7.93
CA PHE A 50 12.55 6.34 8.57
C PHE A 50 11.09 5.87 8.44
N GLN A 51 10.65 5.46 7.25
CA GLN A 51 9.30 4.95 7.02
C GLN A 51 9.04 3.65 7.77
N MET A 52 10.02 2.74 7.81
CA MET A 52 9.92 1.48 8.57
C MET A 52 9.82 1.72 10.07
N ALA A 53 10.60 2.66 10.62
CA ALA A 53 10.60 3.02 12.05
C ALA A 53 9.32 3.75 12.49
N ARG A 54 8.58 4.35 11.54
CA ARG A 54 7.32 5.03 11.84
C ARG A 54 6.26 4.01 12.26
N SER A 55 5.77 4.14 13.49
CA SER A 55 4.68 3.29 13.99
C SER A 55 3.37 3.57 13.21
N ASN A 56 2.56 2.54 13.00
CA ASN A 56 1.21 2.68 12.46
C ASN A 56 0.17 3.09 13.54
N SER A 57 0.57 3.20 14.82
CA SER A 57 -0.35 3.50 15.94
C SER A 57 -1.07 4.83 15.78
N ASP A 58 -0.37 5.88 15.31
CA ASP A 58 -0.99 7.18 15.09
C ASP A 58 -2.02 7.14 13.95
N ALA A 59 -1.76 6.35 12.89
CA ALA A 59 -2.73 6.17 11.81
C ALA A 59 -3.99 5.44 12.30
N VAL A 60 -3.82 4.41 13.14
CA VAL A 60 -4.96 3.72 13.79
C VAL A 60 -5.76 4.69 14.67
N ASN A 61 -5.08 5.49 15.51
CA ASN A 61 -5.76 6.44 16.38
C ASN A 61 -6.56 7.51 15.61
N ILE A 62 -6.02 7.97 14.47
CA ILE A 62 -6.74 8.90 13.59
C ILE A 62 -7.93 8.22 12.94
N ALA A 63 -7.75 7.02 12.41
CA ALA A 63 -8.77 6.29 11.67
C ALA A 63 -9.99 5.93 12.55
N ARG A 64 -9.83 5.83 13.87
CA ARG A 64 -10.95 5.60 14.81
C ARG A 64 -12.01 6.72 14.81
N ASP A 65 -11.65 7.91 14.33
CA ASP A 65 -12.60 9.03 14.21
C ASP A 65 -13.38 9.01 12.87
N PHE A 66 -13.20 7.96 12.06
CA PHE A 66 -13.76 7.78 10.73
C PHE A 66 -14.48 6.43 10.61
N THR A 67 -15.33 6.32 9.61
CA THR A 67 -15.94 5.04 9.25
C THR A 67 -14.95 4.20 8.47
N VAL A 68 -14.35 3.20 9.13
CA VAL A 68 -13.43 2.25 8.48
C VAL A 68 -14.15 0.94 8.26
N HIS A 69 -14.45 0.61 7.01
CA HIS A 69 -15.12 -0.64 6.64
C HIS A 69 -14.16 -1.83 6.62
N ALA A 70 -12.92 -1.61 6.19
CA ALA A 70 -11.88 -2.64 6.21
C ALA A 70 -10.49 -2.02 6.39
N CYS A 71 -9.56 -2.81 6.91
CA CYS A 71 -8.16 -2.44 7.06
C CYS A 71 -7.26 -3.66 6.89
N THR A 72 -6.12 -3.45 6.22
CA THR A 72 -4.99 -4.40 6.20
C THR A 72 -3.68 -3.63 6.31
N ASP A 73 -2.62 -4.29 6.76
CA ASP A 73 -1.24 -3.79 6.63
C ASP A 73 -0.67 -4.21 5.27
N ILE A 74 0.26 -3.40 4.74
CA ILE A 74 0.95 -3.70 3.49
C ILE A 74 2.35 -4.22 3.83
N THR A 75 2.57 -5.52 3.62
CA THR A 75 3.81 -6.19 3.99
C THR A 75 4.33 -7.08 2.85
N GLY A 76 4.65 -8.34 3.13
CA GLY A 76 5.40 -9.23 2.25
C GLY A 76 4.80 -9.51 0.87
N PHE A 77 3.48 -9.43 0.72
CA PHE A 77 2.81 -9.68 -0.57
C PHE A 77 2.70 -8.46 -1.49
N GLY A 78 3.22 -7.30 -1.03
CA GLY A 78 3.06 -6.03 -1.76
C GLY A 78 1.63 -5.50 -1.75
N LEU A 79 1.42 -4.33 -2.34
CA LEU A 79 0.09 -3.70 -2.37
C LEU A 79 -0.92 -4.57 -3.13
N ALA A 80 -0.53 -5.12 -4.28
CA ALA A 80 -1.42 -5.93 -5.12
C ALA A 80 -1.90 -7.19 -4.38
N GLY A 81 -1.01 -7.90 -3.69
CA GLY A 81 -1.35 -9.11 -2.94
C GLY A 81 -2.31 -8.82 -1.77
N HIS A 82 -2.04 -7.76 -1.00
CA HIS A 82 -2.93 -7.37 0.10
C HIS A 82 -4.28 -6.83 -0.39
N CYS A 83 -4.32 -6.12 -1.53
CA CYS A 83 -5.58 -5.77 -2.17
C CYS A 83 -6.36 -7.01 -2.58
N LEU A 84 -5.70 -8.03 -3.15
CA LEU A 84 -6.36 -9.28 -3.54
C LEU A 84 -7.01 -9.99 -2.35
N GLU A 85 -6.36 -9.98 -1.19
CA GLU A 85 -6.92 -10.53 0.06
C GLU A 85 -8.19 -9.78 0.55
N MET A 86 -8.36 -8.51 0.16
CA MET A 86 -9.56 -7.73 0.49
C MET A 86 -10.73 -7.99 -0.46
N THR A 87 -10.49 -8.65 -1.60
CA THR A 87 -11.53 -8.94 -2.60
C THR A 87 -12.38 -10.16 -2.23
N ARG A 88 -13.59 -10.21 -2.79
CA ARG A 88 -14.51 -11.34 -2.72
C ARG A 88 -15.52 -11.26 -3.88
N PRO A 89 -16.34 -12.27 -4.15
CA PRO A 89 -17.38 -12.18 -5.19
C PRO A 89 -18.25 -10.91 -5.02
N GLY A 90 -18.29 -10.05 -6.05
CA GLY A 90 -19.01 -8.78 -6.06
C GLY A 90 -18.30 -7.63 -5.31
N VAL A 91 -17.07 -7.83 -4.86
CA VAL A 91 -16.22 -6.79 -4.27
C VAL A 91 -14.82 -6.89 -4.85
N GLY A 92 -14.53 -6.06 -5.83
CA GLY A 92 -13.22 -5.93 -6.46
C GLY A 92 -12.56 -4.61 -6.08
N ILE A 93 -11.30 -4.45 -6.48
CA ILE A 93 -10.50 -3.25 -6.25
C ILE A 93 -9.98 -2.73 -7.58
N ALA A 94 -10.14 -1.42 -7.81
CA ALA A 94 -9.53 -0.66 -8.88
C ALA A 94 -8.45 0.24 -8.31
N LEU A 95 -7.17 -0.10 -8.56
CA LEU A 95 -6.02 0.72 -8.17
C LEU A 95 -5.72 1.76 -9.25
N GLN A 96 -5.42 2.98 -8.85
CA GLN A 96 -4.93 4.06 -9.68
C GLN A 96 -3.42 4.17 -9.49
N LEU A 97 -2.64 3.64 -10.42
CA LEU A 97 -1.18 3.52 -10.29
C LEU A 97 -0.50 4.86 -10.06
N GLY A 98 -0.92 5.90 -10.79
CA GLY A 98 -0.38 7.26 -10.66
C GLY A 98 -0.58 7.89 -9.28
N ASN A 99 -1.47 7.35 -8.44
CA ASN A 99 -1.74 7.85 -7.09
C ASN A 99 -1.00 7.04 -6.00
N VAL A 100 -0.35 5.94 -6.36
CA VAL A 100 0.40 5.11 -5.40
C VAL A 100 1.69 5.83 -5.00
N PRO A 101 1.85 6.19 -3.72
CA PRO A 101 3.05 6.88 -3.28
C PRO A 101 4.24 5.92 -3.28
N VAL A 102 5.36 6.39 -3.82
CA VAL A 102 6.61 5.63 -3.97
C VAL A 102 7.74 6.38 -3.27
N MET A 103 8.59 5.67 -2.54
CA MET A 103 9.78 6.25 -1.89
C MET A 103 10.77 6.77 -2.92
N ASN A 104 11.45 7.87 -2.58
CA ASN A 104 12.54 8.37 -3.41
C ASN A 104 13.59 7.29 -3.65
N GLY A 105 13.96 7.11 -4.90
CA GLY A 105 14.95 6.13 -5.33
C GLY A 105 14.40 4.73 -5.60
N ALA A 106 13.20 4.36 -5.14
CA ALA A 106 12.61 3.07 -5.52
C ALA A 106 12.31 3.02 -7.02
N ASP A 107 11.78 4.12 -7.58
CA ASP A 107 11.55 4.27 -9.00
C ASP A 107 12.87 4.16 -9.82
N GLU A 108 13.94 4.84 -9.39
CA GLU A 108 15.26 4.75 -10.02
C GLU A 108 15.83 3.34 -9.94
N CYS A 109 15.65 2.64 -8.80
CA CYS A 109 16.08 1.25 -8.65
C CYS A 109 15.34 0.31 -9.62
N LEU A 110 14.02 0.49 -9.76
CA LEU A 110 13.21 -0.33 -10.66
C LEU A 110 13.55 -0.09 -12.12
N HIS A 111 13.53 1.17 -12.56
CA HIS A 111 13.57 1.51 -14.00
C HIS A 111 14.98 1.74 -14.53
N ALA A 112 15.84 2.45 -13.79
CA ALA A 112 17.19 2.74 -14.25
C ALA A 112 18.19 1.60 -13.95
N LEU A 113 18.02 0.93 -12.79
CA LEU A 113 18.92 -0.14 -12.39
C LEU A 113 18.38 -1.56 -12.66
N GLY A 114 17.09 -1.68 -12.96
CA GLY A 114 16.43 -2.97 -13.19
C GLY A 114 16.41 -3.87 -11.94
N ILE A 115 16.37 -3.27 -10.75
CA ILE A 115 16.46 -4.00 -9.49
C ILE A 115 15.08 -4.14 -8.86
N THR A 116 14.71 -5.38 -8.55
CA THR A 116 13.53 -5.74 -7.73
C THR A 116 13.97 -6.57 -6.53
N SER A 117 13.09 -6.66 -5.53
CA SER A 117 13.24 -7.63 -4.45
C SER A 117 13.13 -9.06 -4.99
N SER A 118 13.77 -10.01 -4.33
CA SER A 118 13.67 -11.44 -4.67
C SER A 118 12.25 -12.01 -4.58
N LEU A 119 11.35 -11.37 -3.81
CA LEU A 119 9.96 -11.79 -3.68
C LEU A 119 9.04 -11.16 -4.73
N ASN A 120 9.49 -10.12 -5.45
CA ASN A 120 8.65 -9.38 -6.40
C ASN A 120 8.01 -10.29 -7.45
N GLU A 121 8.80 -11.14 -8.12
CA GLU A 121 8.30 -12.05 -9.15
C GLU A 121 7.28 -13.06 -8.61
N ALA A 122 7.54 -13.62 -7.42
CA ALA A 122 6.61 -14.54 -6.77
C ALA A 122 5.29 -13.85 -6.40
N ASN A 123 5.36 -12.62 -5.91
CA ASN A 123 4.17 -11.79 -5.60
C ASN A 123 3.37 -11.46 -6.88
N LYS A 124 4.06 -11.13 -7.97
CA LYS A 124 3.45 -10.87 -9.27
C LYS A 124 2.70 -12.09 -9.80
N LEU A 125 3.34 -13.25 -9.79
CA LEU A 125 2.72 -14.51 -10.21
C LEU A 125 1.50 -14.87 -9.35
N SER A 126 1.62 -14.74 -8.02
CA SER A 126 0.53 -15.09 -7.10
C SER A 126 -0.65 -14.12 -7.17
N SER A 127 -0.43 -12.87 -7.59
CA SER A 127 -1.50 -11.89 -7.77
C SER A 127 -2.43 -12.21 -8.95
N GLY A 128 -1.96 -13.00 -9.93
CA GLY A 128 -2.69 -13.28 -11.16
C GLY A 128 -2.83 -12.07 -12.10
N LEU A 129 -2.25 -10.92 -11.76
CA LEU A 129 -2.28 -9.72 -12.61
C LEU A 129 -1.30 -9.88 -13.77
N SER A 130 -1.74 -9.56 -14.97
CA SER A 130 -0.95 -9.68 -16.20
C SER A 130 -1.21 -8.49 -17.14
N GLY A 131 -0.31 -8.28 -18.11
CA GLY A 131 -0.44 -7.22 -19.10
C GLY A 131 -0.19 -5.80 -18.56
N LEU A 132 0.37 -5.69 -17.36
CA LEU A 132 0.73 -4.41 -16.77
C LEU A 132 2.05 -3.89 -17.33
N ASN A 133 2.22 -2.56 -17.36
CA ASN A 133 3.49 -1.91 -17.72
C ASN A 133 4.53 -2.05 -16.59
N SER A 134 5.76 -1.62 -16.86
CA SER A 134 6.86 -1.67 -15.89
C SER A 134 6.62 -0.87 -14.62
N ASP A 135 5.83 0.21 -14.70
CA ASP A 135 5.56 1.08 -13.55
C ASP A 135 4.77 0.35 -12.47
N ALA A 136 4.00 -0.66 -12.86
CA ALA A 136 3.23 -1.49 -11.93
C ALA A 136 4.08 -2.48 -11.11
N GLU A 137 5.37 -2.64 -11.41
CA GLU A 137 6.26 -3.53 -10.63
C GLU A 137 6.31 -3.16 -9.14
N ILE A 138 6.15 -1.88 -8.82
CA ILE A 138 6.10 -1.40 -7.43
C ILE A 138 4.95 -1.99 -6.61
N LEU A 139 3.85 -2.39 -7.27
CA LEU A 139 2.69 -2.98 -6.60
C LEU A 139 2.97 -4.36 -6.00
N PHE A 140 4.00 -5.04 -6.50
CA PHE A 140 4.44 -6.37 -6.07
C PHE A 140 5.63 -6.31 -5.11
N ASP A 141 6.19 -5.11 -4.89
CA ASP A 141 7.33 -4.92 -4.00
C ASP A 141 6.95 -5.26 -2.55
N PRO A 142 7.64 -6.22 -1.90
CA PRO A 142 7.38 -6.55 -0.50
C PRO A 142 7.76 -5.38 0.40
N GLN A 143 6.91 -5.07 1.38
CA GLN A 143 7.17 -4.00 2.32
C GLN A 143 7.59 -4.57 3.68
N THR A 144 8.63 -3.97 4.27
CA THR A 144 8.99 -4.19 5.67
C THR A 144 8.42 -3.04 6.51
N SER A 145 7.63 -3.35 7.51
CA SER A 145 6.93 -2.36 8.34
C SER A 145 6.19 -1.31 7.50
N GLY A 146 5.49 -1.76 6.49
CA GLY A 146 4.74 -0.89 5.57
C GLY A 146 3.58 -0.18 6.24
N GLY A 147 2.82 0.55 5.44
CA GLY A 147 1.65 1.31 5.90
C GLY A 147 0.41 0.44 6.08
N LEU A 148 -0.67 1.10 6.48
CA LEU A 148 -2.02 0.55 6.49
C LEU A 148 -2.75 0.98 5.23
N LEU A 149 -3.63 0.09 4.75
CA LEU A 149 -4.59 0.36 3.69
C LEU A 149 -5.98 0.34 4.32
N PHE A 150 -6.63 1.49 4.35
CA PHE A 150 -7.99 1.65 4.85
C PHE A 150 -8.99 1.68 3.70
N SER A 151 -10.13 1.01 3.85
CA SER A 151 -11.32 1.15 3.01
C SER A 151 -12.32 2.00 3.77
N VAL A 152 -12.66 3.18 3.22
CA VAL A 152 -13.53 4.18 3.85
C VAL A 152 -14.55 4.73 2.85
N PRO A 153 -15.71 5.29 3.31
CA PRO A 153 -16.61 6.02 2.44
C PRO A 153 -15.91 7.15 1.68
N GLU A 154 -16.27 7.37 0.42
CA GLU A 154 -15.63 8.37 -0.45
C GLU A 154 -15.64 9.78 0.17
N GLU A 155 -16.74 10.15 0.82
CA GLU A 155 -16.93 11.46 1.47
C GLU A 155 -16.01 11.71 2.69
N GLU A 156 -15.45 10.67 3.27
CA GLU A 156 -14.55 10.77 4.43
C GLU A 156 -13.06 10.74 4.05
N ALA A 157 -12.73 10.26 2.86
CA ALA A 157 -11.36 9.90 2.47
C ALA A 157 -10.40 11.09 2.46
N GLU A 158 -10.78 12.22 1.84
CA GLU A 158 -9.93 13.41 1.79
C GLU A 158 -9.62 13.94 3.19
N LYS A 159 -10.63 13.95 4.07
CA LYS A 159 -10.44 14.40 5.46
C LYS A 159 -9.52 13.46 6.24
N LEU A 160 -9.64 12.14 6.02
CA LEU A 160 -8.72 11.15 6.61
C LEU A 160 -7.30 11.39 6.14
N VAL A 161 -7.07 11.57 4.82
CA VAL A 161 -5.74 11.87 4.26
C VAL A 161 -5.16 13.14 4.86
N LEU A 162 -5.94 14.23 4.94
CA LEU A 162 -5.48 15.49 5.53
C LEU A 162 -5.04 15.31 6.99
N ARG A 163 -5.76 14.54 7.79
CA ARG A 163 -5.40 14.26 9.18
C ARG A 163 -4.14 13.40 9.30
N LEU A 164 -3.99 12.39 8.42
CA LEU A 164 -2.79 11.57 8.35
C LEU A 164 -1.57 12.41 7.98
N VAL A 165 -1.67 13.27 6.96
CA VAL A 165 -0.61 14.19 6.56
C VAL A 165 -0.25 15.14 7.70
N GLY A 166 -1.22 15.73 8.36
CA GLY A 166 -1.01 16.61 9.52
C GLY A 166 -0.30 15.94 10.71
N LYS A 167 -0.38 14.60 10.80
CA LYS A 167 0.31 13.79 11.81
C LYS A 167 1.65 13.24 11.32
N GLY A 168 2.04 13.60 10.09
CA GLY A 168 3.36 13.29 9.52
C GLY A 168 3.39 12.08 8.58
N TYR A 169 2.26 11.46 8.23
CA TYR A 169 2.19 10.53 7.10
C TYR A 169 2.11 11.34 5.80
N SER A 170 3.20 12.05 5.49
CA SER A 170 3.24 13.09 4.45
C SER A 170 2.90 12.61 3.03
N GLN A 171 2.98 11.31 2.80
CA GLN A 171 2.68 10.67 1.52
C GLN A 171 1.39 9.82 1.57
N ALA A 172 0.57 9.98 2.62
CA ALA A 172 -0.74 9.31 2.63
C ALA A 172 -1.58 9.76 1.44
N SER A 173 -2.18 8.80 0.73
CA SER A 173 -2.87 9.05 -0.54
C SER A 173 -4.07 8.13 -0.73
N ILE A 174 -5.05 8.59 -1.52
CA ILE A 174 -6.13 7.77 -2.07
C ILE A 174 -5.56 7.03 -3.29
N VAL A 175 -5.40 5.70 -3.18
CA VAL A 175 -4.73 4.88 -4.19
C VAL A 175 -5.69 4.07 -5.07
N GLY A 176 -6.98 4.10 -4.79
CA GLY A 176 -7.95 3.33 -5.56
C GLY A 176 -9.34 3.35 -4.94
N ARG A 177 -10.21 2.51 -5.49
CA ARG A 177 -11.60 2.37 -5.02
C ARG A 177 -12.08 0.93 -5.07
N VAL A 178 -13.08 0.65 -4.27
CA VAL A 178 -13.79 -0.64 -4.25
C VAL A 178 -14.91 -0.62 -5.29
N THR A 179 -15.01 -1.68 -6.08
CA THR A 179 -15.93 -1.81 -7.22
C THR A 179 -16.83 -3.04 -7.08
N ASN A 180 -17.87 -3.10 -7.93
CA ASN A 180 -18.75 -4.29 -8.05
C ASN A 180 -18.10 -5.44 -8.87
N SER A 181 -16.85 -5.29 -9.30
CA SER A 181 -16.13 -6.31 -10.07
C SER A 181 -15.60 -7.45 -9.19
N THR A 182 -14.76 -8.28 -9.74
CA THR A 182 -14.06 -9.35 -9.00
C THR A 182 -12.56 -9.15 -9.17
N GLY A 183 -11.80 -9.41 -8.10
CA GLY A 183 -10.33 -9.30 -8.12
C GLY A 183 -9.83 -7.87 -8.15
N VAL A 184 -8.56 -7.71 -8.55
CA VAL A 184 -7.87 -6.41 -8.61
C VAL A 184 -7.69 -5.99 -10.07
N GLN A 185 -7.96 -4.72 -10.36
CA GLN A 185 -7.68 -4.06 -11.64
C GLN A 185 -6.74 -2.89 -11.39
N VAL A 186 -5.85 -2.61 -12.33
CA VAL A 186 -4.87 -1.51 -12.24
C VAL A 186 -5.07 -0.58 -13.42
N PHE A 187 -5.19 0.70 -13.13
CA PHE A 187 -5.32 1.78 -14.10
C PHE A 187 -4.09 2.70 -14.02
N PRO A 188 -3.68 3.30 -15.13
CA PRO A 188 -2.55 4.25 -15.19
C PRO A 188 -2.67 5.41 -14.21
#